data_633b6ffe345796e68b81f770f56c784d
#
_entry.id   633b6ffe345796e68b81f770f56c784d
#
_cell.length_a   1.000
_cell.length_b   1.000
_cell.length_c   1.000
_cell.angle_alpha   90.00
_cell.angle_beta   90.00
_cell.angle_gamma   90.00
#
_symmetry.space_group_name_H-M   'P 1'
#
loop_
_entity.id
_entity.type
_entity.pdbx_description
1 polymer ?
#
loop_
_entity_poly.entity_id
_entity_poly.type
_entity_poly.pdbx_seq_one_letter_code
_entity_poly.pdbx_strand_id
1 'polypeptide(L)'
;MILKRALPLPLLPLLVFMTGCDKLRDAARKLEKKAGDTAKPAAAGQVVHLDADSFESFTAQRGKVAVIDFYADWCGPCRTLAPVLDRIAADNGGLILIGKVNVDQNRELATRQGVRSIPDVRIFRDGREVDRFVGAPNETQVRERIEAHTQGLSTAGAATREQAPAAKPQPTITPASKDWLPPGMERR
;
A
#
# COMPACT_ATOMS: atom_id res chain seq x y z
N MET A 1 1.43 -70.10 -53.78
CA MET A 1 2.12 -70.02 -52.47
C MET A 1 3.15 -68.94 -52.59
N ILE A 2 2.77 -67.71 -52.12
CA ILE A 2 3.67 -66.56 -52.19
C ILE A 2 3.69 -65.92 -50.79
N LEU A 3 4.81 -66.07 -50.12
CA LEU A 3 5.10 -65.60 -48.77
C LEU A 3 5.46 -64.13 -48.83
N LYS A 4 4.58 -63.23 -48.36
CA LYS A 4 4.87 -61.77 -48.22
C LYS A 4 5.61 -61.56 -46.93
N ARG A 5 6.89 -61.22 -47.00
CA ARG A 5 7.75 -60.77 -45.95
C ARG A 5 7.34 -59.31 -45.59
N ALA A 6 6.86 -59.09 -44.40
CA ALA A 6 6.68 -57.76 -43.84
C ALA A 6 8.00 -57.21 -43.29
N LEU A 7 8.43 -56.06 -43.77
CA LEU A 7 9.58 -55.30 -43.27
C LEU A 7 9.21 -54.59 -42.00
N PRO A 8 9.95 -54.65 -40.90
CA PRO A 8 9.70 -53.79 -39.75
C PRO A 8 10.29 -52.40 -39.99
N LEU A 9 9.43 -51.40 -39.87
CA LEU A 9 9.77 -49.99 -39.87
C LEU A 9 10.51 -49.65 -38.55
N PRO A 10 11.69 -49.01 -38.55
CA PRO A 10 12.37 -48.64 -37.34
C PRO A 10 11.65 -47.45 -36.70
N LEU A 11 11.16 -47.67 -35.50
CA LEU A 11 10.62 -46.62 -34.61
C LEU A 11 11.78 -45.74 -34.17
N LEU A 12 11.91 -44.57 -34.79
CA LEU A 12 12.89 -43.55 -34.42
C LEU A 12 12.43 -42.92 -33.10
N PRO A 13 13.23 -42.88 -32.03
CA PRO A 13 12.84 -42.25 -30.79
C PRO A 13 12.93 -40.71 -30.95
N LEU A 14 11.76 -40.09 -31.00
CA LEU A 14 11.61 -38.63 -30.88
C LEU A 14 11.78 -38.23 -29.40
N LEU A 15 13.00 -38.22 -28.92
CA LEU A 15 13.36 -37.96 -27.53
C LEU A 15 14.52 -36.97 -27.44
N VAL A 16 14.36 -35.80 -28.06
CA VAL A 16 15.22 -34.63 -27.78
C VAL A 16 14.40 -33.38 -28.13
N PHE A 17 13.69 -32.81 -27.17
CA PHE A 17 13.37 -31.40 -27.13
C PHE A 17 12.54 -31.04 -25.86
N MET A 18 13.06 -31.36 -24.66
CA MET A 18 12.42 -30.98 -23.40
C MET A 18 13.38 -30.32 -22.38
N THR A 19 14.47 -29.69 -22.81
CA THR A 19 15.40 -29.09 -21.85
C THR A 19 15.52 -27.56 -21.97
N GLY A 20 14.68 -26.92 -22.80
CA GLY A 20 14.71 -25.46 -22.99
C GLY A 20 13.61 -24.63 -22.28
N CYS A 21 12.53 -25.28 -21.85
CA CYS A 21 11.36 -24.55 -21.33
C CYS A 21 11.38 -24.24 -19.82
N ASP A 22 12.23 -24.89 -19.04
CA ASP A 22 12.22 -24.70 -17.58
C ASP A 22 12.81 -23.36 -17.15
N LYS A 23 13.87 -22.91 -17.84
CA LYS A 23 14.46 -21.58 -17.52
C LYS A 23 13.54 -20.41 -17.85
N LEU A 24 12.72 -20.53 -18.89
CA LEU A 24 11.71 -19.51 -19.22
C LEU A 24 10.52 -19.53 -18.25
N ARG A 25 10.13 -20.72 -17.79
CA ARG A 25 9.09 -20.86 -16.76
C ARG A 25 9.55 -20.36 -15.41
N ASP A 26 10.80 -20.58 -15.02
CA ASP A 26 11.36 -20.05 -13.78
C ASP A 26 11.53 -18.53 -13.81
N ALA A 27 11.91 -17.96 -14.96
CA ALA A 27 11.96 -16.52 -15.15
C ALA A 27 10.55 -15.89 -15.10
N ALA A 28 9.55 -16.50 -15.73
CA ALA A 28 8.17 -16.08 -15.67
C ALA A 28 7.59 -16.17 -14.24
N ARG A 29 7.86 -17.27 -13.52
CA ARG A 29 7.46 -17.43 -12.11
C ARG A 29 8.12 -16.42 -11.18
N LYS A 30 9.36 -16.01 -11.47
CA LYS A 30 10.07 -14.99 -10.70
C LYS A 30 9.52 -13.59 -10.97
N LEU A 31 9.03 -13.33 -12.17
CA LEU A 31 8.33 -12.09 -12.54
C LEU A 31 6.91 -12.06 -11.98
N GLU A 32 6.17 -13.18 -12.00
CA GLU A 32 4.85 -13.28 -11.37
C GLU A 32 4.91 -13.15 -9.86
N LYS A 33 5.96 -13.68 -9.20
CA LYS A 33 6.15 -13.53 -7.76
C LYS A 33 6.50 -12.09 -7.36
N LYS A 34 7.11 -11.30 -8.27
CA LYS A 34 7.41 -9.89 -8.05
C LYS A 34 6.26 -8.97 -8.39
N ALA A 35 5.31 -9.41 -9.23
CA ALA A 35 4.07 -8.68 -9.56
C ALA A 35 2.91 -8.99 -8.61
N GLY A 36 3.02 -10.03 -7.77
CA GLY A 36 2.00 -10.46 -6.81
C GLY A 36 1.99 -9.71 -5.49
N ASP A 37 3.00 -8.87 -5.21
CA ASP A 37 3.08 -8.04 -4.00
C ASP A 37 2.54 -6.61 -4.20
N THR A 38 1.87 -6.34 -5.31
CA THR A 38 1.06 -5.12 -5.41
C THR A 38 -0.12 -5.27 -4.46
N ALA A 39 -0.15 -4.42 -3.44
CA ALA A 39 -1.05 -4.36 -2.31
C ALA A 39 -2.47 -4.83 -2.68
N LYS A 40 -2.76 -6.11 -2.42
CA LYS A 40 -4.13 -6.63 -2.37
C LYS A 40 -4.88 -5.74 -1.38
N PRO A 41 -6.05 -5.17 -1.74
CA PRO A 41 -6.82 -4.37 -0.80
C PRO A 41 -7.01 -5.18 0.48
N ALA A 42 -6.60 -4.62 1.62
CA ALA A 42 -6.68 -5.28 2.91
C ALA A 42 -8.15 -5.67 3.16
N ALA A 43 -8.39 -6.96 3.34
CA ALA A 43 -9.69 -7.43 3.79
C ALA A 43 -9.97 -6.89 5.20
N ALA A 44 -11.25 -6.71 5.55
CA ALA A 44 -11.65 -6.23 6.86
C ALA A 44 -10.92 -7.02 7.98
N GLY A 45 -10.23 -6.31 8.88
CA GLY A 45 -9.47 -6.91 9.98
C GLY A 45 -8.10 -7.48 9.62
N GLN A 46 -7.60 -7.30 8.38
CA GLN A 46 -6.29 -7.79 7.98
C GLN A 46 -5.19 -6.77 8.26
N VAL A 47 -4.15 -7.21 8.96
CA VAL A 47 -2.90 -6.46 9.14
C VAL A 47 -2.01 -6.67 7.93
N VAL A 48 -1.47 -5.58 7.37
CA VAL A 48 -0.62 -5.60 6.18
C VAL A 48 0.79 -5.12 6.54
N HIS A 49 1.80 -5.89 6.15
CA HIS A 49 3.19 -5.41 6.24
C HIS A 49 3.47 -4.49 5.05
N LEU A 50 4.00 -3.32 5.35
CA LEU A 50 4.26 -2.27 4.38
C LEU A 50 5.75 -2.03 4.21
N ASP A 51 6.10 -1.68 2.99
CA ASP A 51 7.40 -1.17 2.58
C ASP A 51 7.27 0.24 1.99
N ALA A 52 8.36 0.78 1.45
CA ALA A 52 8.37 2.11 0.86
C ALA A 52 7.44 2.26 -0.35
N ASP A 53 7.24 1.19 -1.11
CA ASP A 53 6.46 1.21 -2.35
C ASP A 53 4.95 1.13 -2.07
N SER A 54 4.55 0.40 -1.02
CA SER A 54 3.16 0.19 -0.63
C SER A 54 2.61 1.25 0.33
N PHE A 55 3.47 1.98 1.03
CA PHE A 55 3.10 2.94 2.08
C PHE A 55 2.14 4.02 1.58
N GLU A 56 2.49 4.71 0.50
CA GLU A 56 1.69 5.81 -0.05
C GLU A 56 0.30 5.33 -0.50
N SER A 57 0.25 4.21 -1.23
CA SER A 57 -1.02 3.65 -1.70
C SER A 57 -1.90 3.16 -0.56
N PHE A 58 -1.30 2.65 0.51
CA PHE A 58 -2.03 2.19 1.69
C PHE A 58 -2.63 3.35 2.47
N THR A 59 -1.86 4.42 2.71
CA THR A 59 -2.33 5.59 3.46
C THR A 59 -3.35 6.44 2.70
N ALA A 60 -3.34 6.40 1.36
CA ALA A 60 -4.22 7.17 0.49
C ALA A 60 -5.61 6.53 0.27
N GLN A 61 -5.95 5.42 0.94
CA GLN A 61 -7.25 4.76 0.75
C GLN A 61 -8.40 5.64 1.25
N ARG A 62 -9.26 6.04 0.31
CA ARG A 62 -10.39 6.93 0.60
C ARG A 62 -11.49 6.21 1.39
N GLY A 63 -12.15 6.95 2.27
CA GLY A 63 -13.25 6.44 3.06
C GLY A 63 -12.82 5.45 4.14
N LYS A 64 -11.53 5.44 4.48
CA LYS A 64 -10.94 4.59 5.50
C LYS A 64 -9.96 5.38 6.37
N VAL A 65 -9.71 4.85 7.55
CA VAL A 65 -8.63 5.28 8.43
C VAL A 65 -7.50 4.27 8.32
N ALA A 66 -6.34 4.72 7.87
CA ALA A 66 -5.14 3.89 7.84
C ALA A 66 -4.28 4.19 9.07
N VAL A 67 -4.01 3.16 9.86
CA VAL A 67 -3.18 3.22 11.06
C VAL A 67 -1.88 2.52 10.77
N ILE A 68 -0.77 3.24 10.86
CA ILE A 68 0.56 2.72 10.56
C ILE A 68 1.34 2.55 11.87
N ASP A 69 1.74 1.32 12.18
CA ASP A 69 2.58 0.97 13.33
C ASP A 69 4.03 0.78 12.87
N PHE A 70 4.89 1.73 13.21
CA PHE A 70 6.34 1.59 13.03
C PHE A 70 6.90 0.80 14.22
N TYR A 71 7.43 -0.39 13.94
CA TYR A 71 7.85 -1.35 14.96
C TYR A 71 9.18 -2.00 14.62
N ALA A 72 9.73 -2.77 15.58
CA ALA A 72 10.80 -3.72 15.35
C ALA A 72 10.54 -5.01 16.15
N ASP A 73 11.12 -6.13 15.71
CA ASP A 73 10.90 -7.44 16.33
C ASP A 73 11.43 -7.54 17.76
N TRP A 74 12.50 -6.82 18.05
CA TRP A 74 13.10 -6.72 19.39
C TRP A 74 12.37 -5.77 20.35
N CYS A 75 11.41 -4.98 19.85
CA CYS A 75 10.71 -3.96 20.63
C CYS A 75 9.64 -4.59 21.54
N GLY A 76 9.88 -4.62 22.85
CA GLY A 76 8.94 -5.15 23.84
C GLY A 76 7.57 -4.46 23.83
N PRO A 77 7.50 -3.12 23.95
CA PRO A 77 6.22 -2.39 23.90
C PRO A 77 5.45 -2.59 22.59
N CYS A 78 6.14 -2.75 21.45
CA CYS A 78 5.49 -3.01 20.16
C CYS A 78 4.73 -4.35 20.18
N ARG A 79 5.29 -5.38 20.81
CA ARG A 79 4.61 -6.68 20.97
C ARG A 79 3.35 -6.61 21.83
N THR A 80 3.31 -5.67 22.77
CA THR A 80 2.13 -5.44 23.60
C THR A 80 1.04 -4.70 22.83
N LEU A 81 1.43 -3.75 21.98
CA LEU A 81 0.52 -2.93 21.19
C LEU A 81 -0.12 -3.70 20.02
N ALA A 82 0.64 -4.58 19.38
CA ALA A 82 0.19 -5.31 18.19
C ALA A 82 -1.19 -5.98 18.35
N PRO A 83 -1.45 -6.81 19.38
CA PRO A 83 -2.77 -7.45 19.53
C PRO A 83 -3.90 -6.45 19.82
N VAL A 84 -3.60 -5.26 20.34
CA VAL A 84 -4.58 -4.18 20.52
C VAL A 84 -5.03 -3.64 19.18
N LEU A 85 -4.07 -3.33 18.29
CA LEU A 85 -4.37 -2.86 16.94
C LEU A 85 -5.14 -3.90 16.12
N ASP A 86 -4.77 -5.18 16.25
CA ASP A 86 -5.46 -6.28 15.57
C ASP A 86 -6.94 -6.38 15.97
N ARG A 87 -7.24 -6.25 17.27
CA ARG A 87 -8.65 -6.22 17.75
C ARG A 87 -9.40 -5.01 17.24
N ILE A 88 -8.81 -3.82 17.28
CA ILE A 88 -9.44 -2.60 16.78
C ILE A 88 -9.77 -2.72 15.30
N ALA A 89 -8.88 -3.30 14.49
CA ALA A 89 -9.14 -3.54 13.08
C ALA A 89 -10.30 -4.52 12.86
N ALA A 90 -10.34 -5.61 13.63
CA ALA A 90 -11.39 -6.63 13.53
C ALA A 90 -12.78 -6.06 13.90
N ASP A 91 -12.85 -5.23 14.94
CA ASP A 91 -14.09 -4.66 15.47
C ASP A 91 -14.71 -3.61 14.53
N ASN A 92 -13.92 -2.99 13.65
CA ASN A 92 -14.36 -1.82 12.86
C ASN A 92 -14.76 -2.14 11.41
N GLY A 93 -15.04 -3.42 11.09
CA GLY A 93 -15.66 -3.83 9.82
C GLY A 93 -14.96 -3.35 8.55
N GLY A 94 -13.64 -3.11 8.60
CA GLY A 94 -12.85 -2.67 7.47
C GLY A 94 -12.82 -1.14 7.24
N LEU A 95 -13.37 -0.35 8.13
CA LEU A 95 -13.16 1.12 8.15
C LEU A 95 -11.75 1.49 8.58
N ILE A 96 -11.17 0.68 9.48
CA ILE A 96 -9.80 0.85 9.96
C ILE A 96 -8.90 -0.20 9.31
N LEU A 97 -7.82 0.26 8.73
CA LEU A 97 -6.79 -0.57 8.12
C LEU A 97 -5.52 -0.46 8.96
N ILE A 98 -4.92 -1.59 9.31
CA ILE A 98 -3.65 -1.61 10.04
C ILE A 98 -2.51 -1.97 9.09
N GLY A 99 -1.56 -1.05 8.96
CA GLY A 99 -0.30 -1.24 8.28
C GLY A 99 0.85 -1.34 9.29
N LYS A 100 1.79 -2.25 9.08
CA LYS A 100 2.96 -2.41 9.93
C LYS A 100 4.23 -2.19 9.13
N VAL A 101 5.10 -1.31 9.60
CA VAL A 101 6.39 -1.00 9.00
C VAL A 101 7.51 -1.43 9.97
N ASN A 102 8.28 -2.43 9.59
CA ASN A 102 9.48 -2.81 10.35
C ASN A 102 10.59 -1.80 10.06
N VAL A 103 11.02 -1.04 11.07
CA VAL A 103 12.01 0.04 10.91
C VAL A 103 13.42 -0.48 10.57
N ASP A 104 13.75 -1.73 10.92
CA ASP A 104 15.04 -2.33 10.58
C ASP A 104 15.12 -2.70 9.10
N GLN A 105 13.98 -3.10 8.52
CA GLN A 105 13.84 -3.46 7.09
C GLN A 105 13.57 -2.24 6.21
N ASN A 106 12.97 -1.18 6.76
CA ASN A 106 12.53 0.01 6.03
C ASN A 106 13.13 1.30 6.61
N ARG A 107 14.45 1.34 6.80
CA ARG A 107 15.16 2.46 7.45
C ARG A 107 14.96 3.80 6.75
N GLU A 108 14.99 3.80 5.42
CA GLU A 108 14.79 5.02 4.65
C GLU A 108 13.36 5.56 4.81
N LEU A 109 12.36 4.69 4.77
CA LEU A 109 10.96 5.07 5.00
C LEU A 109 10.79 5.62 6.42
N ALA A 110 11.29 4.93 7.44
CA ALA A 110 11.24 5.38 8.83
C ALA A 110 11.91 6.75 9.01
N THR A 111 13.06 6.96 8.37
CA THR A 111 13.78 8.24 8.39
C THR A 111 13.00 9.36 7.69
N ARG A 112 12.46 9.12 6.48
CA ARG A 112 11.63 10.09 5.76
C ARG A 112 10.39 10.47 6.55
N GLN A 113 9.82 9.49 7.24
CA GLN A 113 8.67 9.70 8.12
C GLN A 113 9.06 10.33 9.47
N GLY A 114 10.35 10.55 9.76
CA GLY A 114 10.81 11.18 11.01
C GLY A 114 10.54 10.33 12.26
N VAL A 115 10.57 9.00 12.14
CA VAL A 115 10.44 8.06 13.26
C VAL A 115 11.69 8.14 14.12
N ARG A 116 11.54 8.47 15.41
CA ARG A 116 12.66 8.61 16.37
C ARG A 116 12.60 7.61 17.49
N SER A 117 11.45 7.01 17.73
CA SER A 117 11.18 6.08 18.84
C SER A 117 10.10 5.13 18.39
N ILE A 118 10.11 3.90 18.89
CA ILE A 118 9.10 2.87 18.59
C ILE A 118 8.48 2.30 19.86
N PRO A 119 7.19 1.87 19.80
CA PRO A 119 6.28 2.00 18.64
C PRO A 119 5.94 3.45 18.36
N ASP A 120 5.84 3.82 17.06
CA ASP A 120 5.37 5.11 16.58
C ASP A 120 4.14 4.84 15.71
N VAL A 121 2.97 5.21 16.20
CA VAL A 121 1.71 4.96 15.52
C VAL A 121 1.20 6.24 14.90
N ARG A 122 0.88 6.16 13.61
CA ARG A 122 0.36 7.27 12.82
C ARG A 122 -0.98 6.94 12.21
N ILE A 123 -1.87 7.90 12.24
CA ILE A 123 -3.23 7.77 11.77
C ILE A 123 -3.39 8.66 10.56
N PHE A 124 -3.77 8.04 9.43
CA PHE A 124 -3.99 8.74 8.17
C PHE A 124 -5.45 8.68 7.76
N ARG A 125 -5.92 9.75 7.16
CA ARG A 125 -7.21 9.83 6.50
C ARG A 125 -7.04 10.50 5.14
N ASP A 126 -7.45 9.81 4.08
CA ASP A 126 -7.33 10.31 2.70
C ASP A 126 -5.90 10.77 2.33
N GLY A 127 -4.89 10.02 2.77
CA GLY A 127 -3.47 10.28 2.51
C GLY A 127 -2.83 11.36 3.40
N ARG A 128 -3.56 11.91 4.37
CA ARG A 128 -3.03 12.93 5.30
C ARG A 128 -2.89 12.36 6.70
N GLU A 129 -1.75 12.59 7.33
CA GLU A 129 -1.59 12.29 8.75
C GLU A 129 -2.51 13.22 9.58
N VAL A 130 -3.40 12.62 10.36
CA VAL A 130 -4.40 13.34 11.17
C VAL A 130 -4.14 13.23 12.66
N ASP A 131 -3.41 12.18 13.08
CA ASP A 131 -2.97 12.02 14.47
C ASP A 131 -1.73 11.12 14.56
N ARG A 132 -1.02 11.19 15.69
CA ARG A 132 0.17 10.42 15.97
C ARG A 132 0.35 10.22 17.47
N PHE A 133 0.85 9.04 17.86
CA PHE A 133 1.35 8.80 19.21
C PHE A 133 2.55 7.87 19.22
N VAL A 134 3.36 7.98 20.28
CA VAL A 134 4.55 7.17 20.49
C VAL A 134 4.39 6.38 21.78
N GLY A 135 4.85 5.13 21.80
CA GLY A 135 4.71 4.22 22.92
C GLY A 135 3.45 3.35 22.82
N ALA A 136 3.21 2.56 23.87
CA ALA A 136 2.08 1.65 23.96
C ALA A 136 1.10 2.10 25.05
N PRO A 137 0.18 3.03 24.76
CA PRO A 137 -0.90 3.39 25.66
C PRO A 137 -1.82 2.19 25.93
N ASN A 138 -2.70 2.29 26.93
CA ASN A 138 -3.68 1.24 27.15
C ASN A 138 -4.68 1.13 25.97
N GLU A 139 -5.36 -0.01 25.85
CA GLU A 139 -6.27 -0.29 24.75
C GLU A 139 -7.37 0.76 24.59
N THR A 140 -7.96 1.24 25.68
CA THR A 140 -9.01 2.28 25.65
C THR A 140 -8.51 3.55 24.98
N GLN A 141 -7.35 4.03 25.39
CA GLN A 141 -6.74 5.24 24.83
C GLN A 141 -6.40 5.10 23.36
N VAL A 142 -5.86 3.94 22.96
CA VAL A 142 -5.55 3.64 21.55
C VAL A 142 -6.83 3.62 20.73
N ARG A 143 -7.86 2.93 21.21
CA ARG A 143 -9.17 2.82 20.56
C ARG A 143 -9.83 4.17 20.38
N GLU A 144 -9.94 4.95 21.43
CA GLU A 144 -10.54 6.30 21.38
C GLU A 144 -9.85 7.20 20.36
N ARG A 145 -8.51 7.20 20.33
CA ARG A 145 -7.75 8.00 19.37
C ARG A 145 -8.02 7.60 17.92
N ILE A 146 -8.02 6.30 17.63
CA ILE A 146 -8.23 5.82 16.27
C ILE A 146 -9.68 6.04 15.83
N GLU A 147 -10.64 5.68 16.70
CA GLU A 147 -12.09 5.77 16.39
C GLU A 147 -12.59 7.21 16.26
N ALA A 148 -11.94 8.17 16.92
CA ALA A 148 -12.25 9.60 16.74
C ALA A 148 -12.13 10.04 15.27
N HIS A 149 -11.27 9.38 14.49
CA HIS A 149 -11.05 9.69 13.08
C HIS A 149 -11.95 8.91 12.12
N THR A 150 -12.80 7.99 12.61
CA THR A 150 -13.78 7.27 11.80
C THR A 150 -15.09 8.03 11.61
N GLN A 151 -15.30 9.12 12.30
CA GLN A 151 -16.54 9.91 12.23
C GLN A 151 -16.83 10.36 10.80
N GLY A 152 -18.09 10.16 10.36
CA GLY A 152 -18.52 10.46 9.00
C GLY A 152 -18.08 9.46 7.93
N LEU A 153 -17.40 8.36 8.32
CA LEU A 153 -17.15 7.22 7.44
C LEU A 153 -18.28 6.20 7.63
N SER A 154 -18.71 5.57 6.55
CA SER A 154 -19.68 4.48 6.60
C SER A 154 -19.11 3.25 5.88
N THR A 155 -19.45 2.08 6.37
CA THR A 155 -19.10 0.80 5.72
C THR A 155 -19.74 0.64 4.34
N ALA A 156 -20.74 1.47 4.00
CA ALA A 156 -21.39 1.50 2.70
C ALA A 156 -20.61 2.22 1.59
N GLY A 157 -19.51 2.90 1.93
CA GLY A 157 -18.72 3.75 1.00
C GLY A 157 -17.81 3.00 0.03
N ALA A 158 -17.89 1.67 -0.08
CA ALA A 158 -17.13 0.91 -1.09
C ALA A 158 -17.75 1.00 -2.50
N ALA A 159 -18.87 1.69 -2.71
CA ALA A 159 -19.64 1.66 -3.95
C ALA A 159 -20.17 3.03 -4.42
N THR A 160 -19.49 4.12 -4.18
CA THR A 160 -19.89 5.36 -4.86
C THR A 160 -18.65 6.14 -5.30
N ARG A 161 -18.30 5.89 -6.52
CA ARG A 161 -17.47 6.74 -7.37
C ARG A 161 -18.35 7.88 -7.82
N GLU A 162 -18.51 8.92 -6.96
CA GLU A 162 -19.03 10.21 -7.46
C GLU A 162 -18.76 11.31 -6.45
N GLN A 163 -18.25 12.42 -6.99
CA GLN A 163 -18.05 13.73 -6.39
C GLN A 163 -16.76 13.97 -5.60
N ALA A 164 -15.68 14.20 -6.39
CA ALA A 164 -14.64 15.12 -5.95
C ALA A 164 -15.32 16.48 -5.63
N PRO A 165 -15.07 17.09 -4.45
CA PRO A 165 -15.46 18.47 -4.25
C PRO A 165 -14.76 19.30 -5.33
N ALA A 166 -15.56 20.04 -6.09
CA ALA A 166 -15.07 20.95 -7.13
C ALA A 166 -13.92 21.76 -6.55
N ALA A 167 -12.75 21.63 -7.19
CA ALA A 167 -11.60 22.46 -6.87
C ALA A 167 -12.10 23.90 -6.86
N LYS A 168 -11.84 24.63 -5.77
CA LYS A 168 -12.03 26.08 -5.73
C LYS A 168 -11.42 26.62 -7.01
N PRO A 169 -12.12 27.48 -7.77
CA PRO A 169 -11.57 28.05 -8.97
C PRO A 169 -10.23 28.69 -8.62
N GLN A 170 -9.18 28.16 -9.18
CA GLN A 170 -7.87 28.80 -9.14
C GLN A 170 -8.04 30.15 -9.82
N PRO A 171 -7.53 31.26 -9.25
CA PRO A 171 -7.57 32.53 -9.94
C PRO A 171 -6.90 32.33 -11.31
N THR A 172 -7.67 32.52 -12.35
CA THR A 172 -7.18 32.54 -13.74
C THR A 172 -6.10 33.61 -13.78
N ILE A 173 -4.86 33.18 -13.90
CA ILE A 173 -3.75 34.08 -14.20
C ILE A 173 -3.99 34.50 -15.65
N THR A 174 -4.64 35.63 -15.84
CA THR A 174 -4.71 36.27 -17.16
C THR A 174 -3.26 36.57 -17.55
N PRO A 175 -2.77 36.09 -18.68
CA PRO A 175 -1.42 36.46 -19.12
C PRO A 175 -1.36 37.97 -19.19
N ALA A 176 -0.37 38.56 -18.52
CA ALA A 176 -0.14 40.00 -18.52
C ALA A 176 -0.13 40.48 -19.96
N SER A 177 -0.97 41.48 -20.29
CA SER A 177 -0.96 42.10 -21.61
C SER A 177 0.46 42.53 -21.93
N LYS A 178 0.85 42.41 -23.21
CA LYS A 178 2.22 42.82 -23.67
C LYS A 178 2.54 44.27 -23.34
N ASP A 179 1.57 45.02 -22.84
CA ASP A 179 1.67 46.45 -22.53
C ASP A 179 1.74 46.73 -20.99
N TRP A 180 1.78 45.67 -20.15
CA TRP A 180 1.90 45.89 -18.72
C TRP A 180 3.31 46.35 -18.36
N LEU A 181 3.43 47.58 -17.85
CA LEU A 181 4.62 48.17 -17.27
C LEU A 181 4.41 48.40 -15.79
N PRO A 182 5.33 47.99 -14.92
CA PRO A 182 5.23 48.31 -13.51
C PRO A 182 5.27 49.81 -13.28
N PRO A 183 4.58 50.34 -12.25
CA PRO A 183 4.57 51.77 -11.96
C PRO A 183 5.99 52.25 -11.71
N GLY A 184 6.44 53.27 -12.49
CA GLY A 184 7.75 53.87 -12.40
C GLY A 184 8.73 53.55 -13.56
N MET A 185 8.31 52.77 -14.59
CA MET A 185 9.08 52.57 -15.81
C MET A 185 8.44 53.26 -16.99
N GLU A 186 9.06 54.32 -17.48
CA GLU A 186 8.71 54.94 -18.75
C GLU A 186 9.54 54.33 -19.89
N ARG A 187 8.85 54.09 -21.07
CA ARG A 187 9.55 53.65 -22.27
C ARG A 187 10.41 54.80 -22.80
N ARG A 188 11.70 54.57 -22.90
CA ARG A 188 12.63 55.40 -23.66
C ARG A 188 12.64 54.97 -25.11
#